data_60b6515dad010c839455afdb21ca788b
#
_entry.id   60b6515dad010c839455afdb21ca788b
#
_cell.length_a   1.000
_cell.length_b   1.000
_cell.length_c   1.000
_cell.angle_alpha   90.00
_cell.angle_beta   90.00
_cell.angle_gamma   90.00
#
_symmetry.space_group_name_H-M   'P 1'
#
loop_
_entity.id
_entity.type
_entity.pdbx_description
1 polymer ?
#
loop_
_entity_poly.entity_id
_entity_poly.type
_entity_poly.pdbx_seq_one_letter_code
_entity_poly.pdbx_strand_id
1 'polypeptide(L)'
;LMKENNSFEFFFYVEPVEIFKNNVDVVVCDGFVGNMLMKHTEALARVFAKRGLVDEYVARFNYEIYGGLPLLGANSIVLIGHGISNAKAIKSMIFQSKNIYETNLIGQLKETLSVN
;
A
#
# COMPACT_ATOMS: atom_id res chain seq x y z
N LEU A 1 6.15 22.76 -3.87
CA LEU A 1 4.89 22.31 -3.23
C LEU A 1 5.16 21.35 -2.07
N MET A 2 5.65 20.12 -2.31
CA MET A 2 5.88 19.18 -1.20
C MET A 2 7.05 19.58 -0.30
N LYS A 3 8.16 20.10 -0.86
CA LYS A 3 9.32 20.60 -0.08
C LYS A 3 9.01 21.78 0.85
N GLU A 4 7.94 22.50 0.59
CA GLU A 4 7.51 23.67 1.35
C GLU A 4 6.46 23.32 2.41
N ASN A 5 6.04 22.05 2.45
CA ASN A 5 5.02 21.60 3.40
C ASN A 5 5.70 21.04 4.66
N ASN A 6 5.49 21.71 5.78
CA ASN A 6 6.06 21.35 7.08
C ASN A 6 5.33 20.17 7.76
N SER A 7 4.31 19.59 7.12
CA SER A 7 3.60 18.42 7.64
C SER A 7 4.34 17.11 7.40
N PHE A 8 5.44 17.13 6.63
CA PHE A 8 6.27 15.96 6.36
C PHE A 8 7.63 16.14 7.03
N GLU A 9 8.11 15.10 7.67
CA GLU A 9 9.39 15.10 8.35
C GLU A 9 10.57 15.19 7.37
N PHE A 10 10.42 14.59 6.19
CA PHE A 10 11.42 14.61 5.14
C PHE A 10 10.82 14.32 3.77
N PHE A 11 11.41 14.91 2.72
CA PHE A 11 11.03 14.69 1.33
C PHE A 11 12.25 14.66 0.41
N PHE A 12 12.36 13.64 -0.44
CA PHE A 12 13.39 13.54 -1.47
C PHE A 12 12.89 12.75 -2.69
N TYR A 13 13.62 12.85 -3.79
CA TYR A 13 13.34 12.06 -4.97
C TYR A 13 13.86 10.63 -4.78
N VAL A 14 13.01 9.66 -5.05
CA VAL A 14 13.31 8.23 -4.89
C VAL A 14 13.39 7.57 -6.26
N GLU A 15 14.49 6.91 -6.55
CA GLU A 15 14.59 6.05 -7.72
C GLU A 15 13.91 4.69 -7.46
N PRO A 16 13.36 4.02 -8.50
CA PRO A 16 12.64 2.75 -8.33
C PRO A 16 13.45 1.67 -7.60
N VAL A 17 14.76 1.63 -7.77
CA VAL A 17 15.64 0.67 -7.08
C VAL A 17 15.71 0.91 -5.56
N GLU A 18 15.41 2.11 -5.11
CA GLU A 18 15.49 2.49 -3.70
C GLU A 18 14.25 2.13 -2.90
N ILE A 19 13.12 1.90 -3.57
CA ILE A 19 11.84 1.52 -2.94
C ILE A 19 12.00 0.27 -2.06
N PHE A 20 12.86 -0.65 -2.47
CA PHE A 20 13.08 -1.91 -1.76
C PHE A 20 14.19 -1.86 -0.71
N LYS A 21 14.86 -0.71 -0.53
CA LYS A 21 15.97 -0.54 0.44
C LYS A 21 15.51 -0.21 1.86
N ASN A 22 14.22 -0.10 2.09
CA ASN A 22 13.63 0.16 3.40
C ASN A 22 14.04 1.50 4.04
N ASN A 23 14.35 2.51 3.22
CA ASN A 23 14.77 3.84 3.64
C ASN A 23 13.68 4.92 3.44
N VAL A 24 12.49 4.50 3.03
CA VAL A 24 11.31 5.36 2.84
C VAL A 24 10.06 4.67 3.37
N ASP A 25 9.19 5.42 4.04
CA ASP A 25 7.94 4.90 4.59
C ASP A 25 6.79 5.02 3.59
N VAL A 26 6.78 6.10 2.80
CA VAL A 26 5.75 6.39 1.82
C VAL A 26 6.37 6.90 0.52
N VAL A 27 5.94 6.33 -0.59
CA VAL A 27 6.30 6.77 -1.94
C VAL A 27 5.07 7.36 -2.62
N VAL A 28 5.14 8.62 -3.02
CA VAL A 28 4.08 9.29 -3.78
C VAL A 28 4.47 9.34 -5.25
N CYS A 29 3.60 8.83 -6.11
CA CYS A 29 3.81 8.84 -7.55
C CYS A 29 2.49 9.01 -8.30
N ASP A 30 2.57 9.17 -9.62
CA ASP A 30 1.40 9.12 -10.49
C ASP A 30 0.69 7.77 -10.39
N GLY A 31 -0.65 7.78 -10.43
CA GLY A 31 -1.46 6.58 -10.22
C GLY A 31 -1.22 5.48 -11.27
N PHE A 32 -0.95 5.84 -12.52
CA PHE A 32 -0.61 4.87 -13.56
C PHE A 32 0.75 4.22 -13.28
N VAL A 33 1.75 5.04 -12.94
CA VAL A 33 3.10 4.55 -12.59
C VAL A 33 3.05 3.65 -11.36
N GLY A 34 2.34 4.06 -10.31
CA GLY A 34 2.17 3.26 -9.09
C GLY A 34 1.48 1.93 -9.36
N ASN A 35 0.41 1.94 -10.16
CA ASN A 35 -0.30 0.71 -10.53
C ASN A 35 0.59 -0.23 -11.37
N MET A 36 1.37 0.30 -12.31
CA MET A 36 2.32 -0.49 -13.10
C MET A 36 3.37 -1.13 -12.22
N LEU A 37 3.96 -0.37 -11.29
CA LEU A 37 4.97 -0.88 -10.36
C LEU A 37 4.41 -2.00 -9.48
N MET A 38 3.24 -1.81 -8.89
CA MET A 38 2.58 -2.83 -8.07
C MET A 38 2.29 -4.09 -8.87
N LYS A 39 1.67 -3.97 -10.05
CA LYS A 39 1.33 -5.10 -10.92
C LYS A 39 2.58 -5.87 -11.38
N HIS A 40 3.66 -5.15 -11.69
CA HIS A 40 4.93 -5.77 -12.08
C HIS A 40 5.53 -6.56 -10.92
N THR A 41 5.57 -5.96 -9.72
CA THR A 41 6.10 -6.63 -8.52
C THR A 41 5.28 -7.87 -8.15
N GLU A 42 3.94 -7.80 -8.20
CA GLU A 42 3.07 -8.94 -8.01
C GLU A 42 3.31 -10.07 -9.05
N ALA A 43 3.51 -9.70 -10.31
CA ALA A 43 3.77 -10.66 -11.37
C ALA A 43 5.11 -11.38 -11.16
N LEU A 44 6.17 -10.66 -10.77
CA LEU A 44 7.47 -11.24 -10.42
C LEU A 44 7.38 -12.16 -9.21
N ALA A 45 6.68 -11.76 -8.16
CA ALA A 45 6.46 -12.61 -6.98
C ALA A 45 5.77 -13.92 -7.35
N ARG A 46 4.80 -13.90 -8.26
CA ARG A 46 4.15 -15.13 -8.77
C ARG A 46 5.12 -16.02 -9.58
N VAL A 47 6.02 -15.41 -10.36
CA VAL A 47 7.05 -16.17 -11.09
C VAL A 47 7.99 -16.86 -10.11
N PHE A 48 8.43 -16.16 -9.06
CA PHE A 48 9.27 -16.74 -8.01
C PHE A 48 8.56 -17.86 -7.27
N ALA A 49 7.29 -17.66 -6.93
CA ALA A 49 6.47 -18.69 -6.28
C ALA A 49 6.35 -19.96 -7.12
N LYS A 50 6.11 -19.84 -8.43
CA LYS A 50 6.05 -20.99 -9.35
C LYS A 50 7.39 -21.73 -9.47
N ARG A 51 8.50 -21.08 -9.17
CA ARG A 51 9.83 -21.67 -9.18
C ARG A 51 10.30 -22.20 -7.81
N GLY A 52 9.44 -22.07 -6.79
CA GLY A 52 9.80 -22.44 -5.41
C GLY A 52 10.80 -21.49 -4.75
N LEU A 53 10.97 -20.29 -5.29
CA LEU A 53 11.90 -19.27 -4.80
C LEU A 53 11.13 -18.23 -3.97
N VAL A 54 10.51 -18.66 -2.88
CA VAL A 54 9.75 -17.77 -1.98
C VAL A 54 10.36 -17.84 -0.60
N ASP A 55 11.00 -16.77 -0.21
CA ASP A 55 11.37 -16.50 1.16
C ASP A 55 10.30 -15.59 1.84
N GLU A 56 10.53 -15.22 3.09
CA GLU A 56 9.67 -14.33 3.86
C GLU A 56 9.53 -12.95 3.21
N TYR A 57 10.60 -12.45 2.57
CA TYR A 57 10.58 -11.16 1.90
C TYR A 57 9.70 -11.18 0.64
N VAL A 58 9.87 -12.19 -0.22
CA VAL A 58 9.07 -12.35 -1.44
C VAL A 58 7.59 -12.63 -1.11
N ALA A 59 7.33 -13.37 -0.03
CA ALA A 59 5.97 -13.64 0.42
C ALA A 59 5.16 -12.35 0.73
N ARG A 60 5.82 -11.27 1.12
CA ARG A 60 5.19 -9.96 1.39
C ARG A 60 4.50 -9.36 0.16
N PHE A 61 4.86 -9.74 -1.04
CA PHE A 61 4.23 -9.26 -2.28
C PHE A 61 3.01 -10.07 -2.71
N ASN A 62 2.57 -11.02 -1.88
CA ASN A 62 1.36 -11.77 -2.14
C ASN A 62 0.13 -10.94 -1.76
N TYR A 63 -0.66 -10.54 -2.77
CA TYR A 63 -1.88 -9.75 -2.59
C TYR A 63 -2.93 -10.40 -1.66
N GLU A 64 -2.93 -11.72 -1.53
CA GLU A 64 -3.87 -12.43 -0.65
C GLU A 64 -3.66 -12.09 0.84
N ILE A 65 -2.45 -11.67 1.22
CA ILE A 65 -2.12 -11.31 2.60
C ILE A 65 -2.77 -9.97 2.97
N TYR A 66 -2.69 -9.02 2.07
CA TYR A 66 -3.25 -7.68 2.28
C TYR A 66 -4.72 -7.58 1.89
N GLY A 67 -5.15 -8.38 0.92
CA GLY A 67 -6.51 -8.46 0.44
C GLY A 67 -6.90 -7.31 -0.47
N GLY A 68 -6.70 -6.07 -0.03
CA GLY A 68 -7.03 -4.86 -0.78
C GLY A 68 -6.25 -3.65 -0.30
N LEU A 69 -6.45 -2.53 -0.99
CA LEU A 69 -5.81 -1.26 -0.69
C LEU A 69 -6.84 -0.26 -0.15
N PRO A 70 -6.54 0.45 0.95
CA PRO A 70 -7.42 1.51 1.45
C PRO A 70 -7.40 2.70 0.49
N LEU A 71 -8.60 3.18 0.15
CA LEU A 71 -8.78 4.44 -0.56
C LEU A 71 -8.66 5.59 0.44
N LEU A 72 -7.51 6.27 0.42
CA LEU A 72 -7.26 7.42 1.28
C LEU A 72 -8.02 8.65 0.77
N GLY A 73 -8.42 9.52 1.69
CA GLY A 73 -9.19 10.74 1.39
C GLY A 73 -10.71 10.54 1.33
N ALA A 74 -11.21 9.32 1.42
CA ALA A 74 -12.64 9.06 1.60
C ALA A 74 -13.07 9.34 3.05
N ASN A 75 -14.34 9.76 3.23
CA ASN A 75 -14.91 10.01 4.56
C ASN A 75 -15.30 8.74 5.33
N SER A 76 -15.11 7.59 4.72
CA SER A 76 -15.43 6.28 5.27
C SER A 76 -14.37 5.27 4.86
N ILE A 77 -14.39 4.08 5.48
CA ILE A 77 -13.48 2.98 5.12
C ILE A 77 -13.90 2.42 3.78
N VAL A 78 -13.05 2.56 2.79
CA VAL A 78 -13.21 1.98 1.46
C VAL A 78 -11.96 1.18 1.14
N LEU A 79 -12.12 -0.10 0.83
CA LEU A 79 -11.05 -0.97 0.36
C LEU A 79 -11.27 -1.35 -1.10
N ILE A 80 -10.23 -1.24 -1.90
CA ILE A 80 -10.22 -1.65 -3.30
C ILE A 80 -9.56 -3.02 -3.38
N GLY A 81 -10.34 -4.03 -3.73
CA GLY A 81 -9.84 -5.40 -3.95
C GLY A 81 -9.22 -5.59 -5.33
N HIS A 82 -8.45 -6.64 -5.46
CA HIS A 82 -7.91 -7.05 -6.75
C HIS A 82 -9.02 -7.73 -7.58
N GLY A 83 -9.05 -7.52 -8.91
CA GLY A 83 -10.06 -8.13 -9.79
C GLY A 83 -10.10 -9.67 -9.79
N ILE A 84 -9.02 -10.32 -9.30
CA ILE A 84 -8.91 -11.77 -9.13
C ILE A 84 -8.99 -12.20 -7.66
N SER A 85 -9.54 -11.35 -6.78
CA SER A 85 -9.64 -11.66 -5.34
C SER A 85 -10.41 -12.96 -5.11
N ASN A 86 -9.82 -13.85 -4.33
CA ASN A 86 -10.42 -15.08 -3.87
C ASN A 86 -10.94 -14.94 -2.42
N ALA A 87 -11.52 -15.99 -1.88
CA ALA A 87 -12.08 -16.00 -0.52
C ALA A 87 -11.05 -15.59 0.55
N LYS A 88 -9.77 -15.96 0.38
CA LYS A 88 -8.70 -15.61 1.30
C LYS A 88 -8.41 -14.11 1.27
N ALA A 89 -8.32 -13.51 0.08
CA ALA A 89 -8.14 -12.08 -0.09
C ALA A 89 -9.33 -11.29 0.50
N ILE A 90 -10.56 -11.74 0.25
CA ILE A 90 -11.77 -11.12 0.84
C ILE A 90 -11.74 -11.19 2.37
N LYS A 91 -11.37 -12.33 2.94
CA LYS A 91 -11.18 -12.46 4.39
C LYS A 91 -10.16 -11.44 4.91
N SER A 92 -9.01 -11.31 4.24
CA SER A 92 -7.98 -10.34 4.60
C SER A 92 -8.49 -8.89 4.54
N MET A 93 -9.30 -8.54 3.52
CA MET A 93 -9.95 -7.23 3.42
C MET A 93 -10.87 -6.93 4.60
N ILE A 94 -11.65 -7.92 5.04
CA ILE A 94 -12.54 -7.76 6.21
C ILE A 94 -11.72 -7.46 7.47
N PHE A 95 -10.65 -8.20 7.71
CA PHE A 95 -9.75 -7.95 8.84
C PHE A 95 -9.05 -6.60 8.73
N GLN A 96 -8.63 -6.21 7.54
CA GLN A 96 -8.03 -4.91 7.30
C GLN A 96 -9.03 -3.78 7.58
N SER A 97 -10.29 -3.90 7.13
CA SER A 97 -11.34 -2.93 7.45
C SER A 97 -11.56 -2.79 8.95
N LYS A 98 -11.60 -3.91 9.66
CA LYS A 98 -11.71 -3.93 11.13
C LYS A 98 -10.54 -3.18 11.78
N ASN A 99 -9.31 -3.48 11.35
CA ASN A 99 -8.12 -2.83 11.88
C ASN A 99 -8.12 -1.31 11.63
N ILE A 100 -8.49 -0.86 10.41
CA ILE A 100 -8.61 0.56 10.07
C ILE A 100 -9.65 1.25 10.96
N TYR A 101 -10.76 0.57 11.26
CA TYR A 101 -11.79 1.08 12.15
C TYR A 101 -11.28 1.19 13.60
N GLU A 102 -10.68 0.12 14.13
CA GLU A 102 -10.20 0.06 15.51
C GLU A 102 -9.05 1.03 15.78
N THR A 103 -8.19 1.27 14.79
CA THR A 103 -7.10 2.27 14.87
C THR A 103 -7.56 3.70 14.60
N ASN A 104 -8.83 3.92 14.24
CA ASN A 104 -9.35 5.22 13.86
C ASN A 104 -8.49 5.95 12.80
N LEU A 105 -7.95 5.22 11.82
CA LEU A 105 -7.04 5.76 10.80
C LEU A 105 -7.63 7.00 10.10
N ILE A 106 -8.92 6.97 9.75
CA ILE A 106 -9.57 8.09 9.04
C ILE A 106 -9.65 9.34 9.92
N GLY A 107 -9.95 9.17 11.21
CA GLY A 107 -9.93 10.27 12.18
C GLY A 107 -8.55 10.89 12.31
N GLN A 108 -7.53 10.05 12.50
CA GLN A 108 -6.13 10.50 12.60
C GLN A 108 -5.67 11.24 11.33
N LEU A 109 -6.01 10.73 10.14
CA LEU A 109 -5.67 11.41 8.88
C LEU A 109 -6.36 12.78 8.79
N LYS A 110 -7.63 12.89 9.17
CA LYS A 110 -8.35 14.18 9.18
C LYS A 110 -7.71 15.17 10.13
N GLU A 111 -7.36 14.75 11.33
CA GLU A 111 -6.72 15.62 12.34
C GLU A 111 -5.34 16.07 11.85
N THR A 112 -4.54 15.17 11.30
CA THR A 112 -3.17 15.47 10.86
C THR A 112 -3.14 16.30 9.59
N LEU A 113 -4.04 16.05 8.65
CA LEU A 113 -4.06 16.71 7.34
C LEU A 113 -5.01 17.92 7.26
N SER A 114 -5.88 18.14 8.26
CA SER A 114 -6.64 19.37 8.37
C SER A 114 -5.75 20.51 8.87
N VAL A 115 -4.78 20.87 8.04
CA VAL A 115 -4.01 22.09 8.23
C VAL A 115 -4.81 23.23 7.63
N ASN A 116 -5.12 24.24 8.47
CA ASN A 116 -5.76 25.50 8.14
C ASN A 116 -5.18 26.18 6.89
#